data_19bf7077492e0918c635c47f4f8c369e
#
_entry.id   19bf7077492e0918c635c47f4f8c369e
#
_cell.length_a   1.000
_cell.length_b   1.000
_cell.length_c   1.000
_cell.angle_alpha   90.00
_cell.angle_beta   90.00
_cell.angle_gamma   90.00
#
_symmetry.space_group_name_H-M   'P 1'
#
loop_
_entity.id
_entity.type
_entity.pdbx_description
1 polymer ?
#
loop_
_entity_poly.entity_id
_entity_poly.type
_entity_poly.pdbx_seq_one_letter_code
_entity_poly.pdbx_strand_id
1 'polypeptide(L)'
;MALVRNPPVSMRVFARQQTRTLLRRLANQVNRASQPGDPEAIHDLRVAIRRFSRSLRVFSQFLPGGKSRRVRRQLRDVMDLAAAVRDRDIALELLQEARVPARSLLAASLRRERQAAEQKLIAAARRLGQRDFSRKWRVWLRL
;
A
#
# COMPACT_ATOMS: atom_id res chain seq x y z
N MET A 1 13.10 21.30 40.33
CA MET A 1 13.21 20.43 39.18
C MET A 1 12.57 21.14 37.98
N ALA A 2 13.40 21.67 37.10
CA ALA A 2 12.89 22.31 35.87
C ALA A 2 12.41 21.23 34.93
N LEU A 3 11.11 21.20 34.67
CA LEU A 3 10.53 20.44 33.57
C LEU A 3 11.14 21.00 32.29
N VAL A 4 12.04 20.23 31.66
CA VAL A 4 12.53 20.53 30.32
C VAL A 4 11.32 20.39 29.41
N ARG A 5 10.60 21.49 29.18
CA ARG A 5 9.59 21.57 28.13
C ARG A 5 10.34 21.48 26.80
N ASN A 6 10.29 20.31 26.16
CA ASN A 6 10.70 20.24 24.77
C ASN A 6 9.94 21.33 24.00
N PRO A 7 10.62 22.13 23.20
CA PRO A 7 9.97 23.16 22.42
C PRO A 7 8.88 22.50 21.54
N PRO A 8 7.71 23.12 21.40
CA PRO A 8 6.65 22.57 20.60
C PRO A 8 7.13 22.38 19.16
N VAL A 9 7.12 21.15 18.70
CA VAL A 9 7.44 20.82 17.30
C VAL A 9 6.41 21.50 16.41
N SER A 10 6.85 22.29 15.43
CA SER A 10 5.91 22.93 14.51
C SER A 10 5.07 21.86 13.78
N MET A 11 3.81 22.14 13.52
CA MET A 11 2.92 21.21 12.81
C MET A 11 3.50 20.80 11.44
N ARG A 12 4.19 21.71 10.76
CA ARG A 12 4.87 21.43 9.51
C ARG A 12 5.96 20.36 9.67
N VAL A 13 6.79 20.48 10.69
CA VAL A 13 7.85 19.52 10.98
C VAL A 13 7.24 18.17 11.36
N PHE A 14 6.24 18.17 12.22
CA PHE A 14 5.51 16.98 12.61
C PHE A 14 4.90 16.27 11.39
N ALA A 15 4.19 16.99 10.54
CA ALA A 15 3.55 16.45 9.32
C ALA A 15 4.58 15.78 8.39
N ARG A 16 5.72 16.44 8.17
CA ARG A 16 6.80 15.89 7.32
C ARG A 16 7.41 14.64 7.93
N GLN A 17 7.68 14.65 9.23
CA GLN A 17 8.26 13.49 9.92
C GLN A 17 7.31 12.29 9.89
N GLN A 18 6.03 12.50 10.17
CA GLN A 18 5.02 11.44 10.11
C GLN A 18 4.88 10.87 8.69
N THR A 19 4.78 11.73 7.70
CA THR A 19 4.66 11.31 6.30
C THR A 19 5.91 10.56 5.84
N ARG A 20 7.10 11.00 6.24
CA ARG A 20 8.37 10.30 5.96
C ARG A 20 8.39 8.90 6.58
N THR A 21 7.97 8.76 7.82
CA THR A 21 7.91 7.46 8.51
C THR A 21 6.95 6.52 7.80
N LEU A 22 5.77 6.99 7.42
CA LEU A 22 4.78 6.20 6.68
C LEU A 22 5.27 5.82 5.28
N LEU A 23 6.01 6.70 4.61
CA LEU A 23 6.63 6.39 3.33
C LEU A 23 7.67 5.26 3.45
N ARG A 24 8.48 5.29 4.50
CA ARG A 24 9.45 4.21 4.78
C ARG A 24 8.76 2.87 5.01
N ARG A 25 7.69 2.87 5.80
CA ARG A 25 6.88 1.67 6.02
C ARG A 25 6.25 1.16 4.73
N LEU A 26 5.73 2.07 3.91
CA LEU A 26 5.19 1.73 2.59
C LEU A 26 6.26 1.09 1.70
N ALA A 27 7.47 1.66 1.66
CA ALA A 27 8.58 1.11 0.88
C ALA A 27 8.92 -0.32 1.30
N ASN A 28 8.92 -0.61 2.59
CA ASN A 28 9.14 -1.96 3.11
C ASN A 28 8.03 -2.93 2.67
N GLN A 29 6.77 -2.49 2.71
CA GLN A 29 5.66 -3.34 2.29
C GLN A 29 5.62 -3.56 0.77
N VAL A 30 5.97 -2.56 -0.02
CA VAL A 30 6.14 -2.72 -1.48
C VAL A 30 7.23 -3.76 -1.78
N ASN A 31 8.34 -3.72 -1.05
CA ASN A 31 9.42 -4.68 -1.22
C ASN A 31 8.98 -6.11 -0.86
N ARG A 32 8.25 -6.28 0.24
CA ARG A 32 7.68 -7.59 0.59
C ARG A 32 6.69 -8.09 -0.45
N ALA A 33 5.80 -7.24 -0.93
CA ALA A 33 4.78 -7.58 -1.94
C ALA A 33 5.37 -7.84 -3.33
N SER A 34 6.62 -7.46 -3.58
CA SER A 34 7.33 -7.75 -4.83
C SER A 34 7.77 -9.21 -4.95
N GLN A 35 7.59 -9.99 -3.89
CA GLN A 35 7.97 -11.41 -3.84
C GLN A 35 6.74 -12.28 -3.56
N PRO A 36 6.64 -13.47 -4.20
CA PRO A 36 5.54 -14.39 -3.93
C PRO A 36 5.71 -15.10 -2.59
N GLY A 37 4.62 -15.64 -2.06
CA GLY A 37 4.65 -16.63 -0.98
C GLY A 37 4.35 -16.12 0.42
N ASP A 38 4.19 -14.81 0.63
CA ASP A 38 3.76 -14.25 1.91
C ASP A 38 2.28 -13.84 1.85
N PRO A 39 1.36 -14.61 2.47
CA PRO A 39 -0.08 -14.31 2.39
C PRO A 39 -0.46 -13.00 3.09
N GLU A 40 0.34 -12.53 4.04
CA GLU A 40 0.10 -11.28 4.75
C GLU A 40 0.65 -10.04 4.00
N ALA A 41 1.53 -10.24 3.00
CA ALA A 41 2.17 -9.13 2.29
C ALA A 41 1.15 -8.21 1.59
N ILE A 42 0.10 -8.76 1.00
CA ILE A 42 -0.94 -7.99 0.31
C ILE A 42 -1.78 -7.20 1.30
N HIS A 43 -2.14 -7.80 2.43
CA HIS A 43 -2.87 -7.12 3.50
C HIS A 43 -2.05 -5.95 4.05
N ASP A 44 -0.81 -6.18 4.40
CA ASP A 44 0.08 -5.17 4.98
C ASP A 44 0.37 -4.04 3.99
N LEU A 45 0.54 -4.36 2.70
CA LEU A 45 0.67 -3.38 1.63
C LEU A 45 -0.56 -2.46 1.56
N ARG A 46 -1.76 -3.04 1.58
CA ARG A 46 -3.02 -2.25 1.54
C ARG A 46 -3.13 -1.32 2.76
N VAL A 47 -2.78 -1.81 3.94
CA VAL A 47 -2.77 -0.99 5.17
C VAL A 47 -1.76 0.16 5.04
N ALA A 48 -0.55 -0.13 4.58
CA ALA A 48 0.51 0.88 4.40
C ALA A 48 0.10 1.95 3.37
N ILE A 49 -0.45 1.56 2.24
CA ILE A 49 -0.96 2.49 1.21
C ILE A 49 -2.05 3.38 1.80
N ARG A 50 -3.00 2.80 2.50
CA ARG A 50 -4.12 3.53 3.10
C ARG A 50 -3.64 4.57 4.11
N ARG A 51 -2.72 4.19 4.98
CA ARG A 51 -2.15 5.08 5.99
C ARG A 51 -1.36 6.22 5.36
N PHE A 52 -0.51 5.90 4.39
CA PHE A 52 0.28 6.92 3.68
C PHE A 52 -0.61 7.88 2.88
N SER A 53 -1.57 7.37 2.11
CA SER A 53 -2.53 8.20 1.38
C SER A 53 -3.33 9.11 2.28
N ARG A 54 -3.71 8.61 3.47
CA ARG A 54 -4.43 9.42 4.47
C ARG A 54 -3.55 10.55 5.00
N SER A 55 -2.27 10.29 5.27
CA SER A 55 -1.34 11.34 5.71
C SER A 55 -1.20 12.46 4.68
N LEU A 56 -1.16 12.11 3.39
CA LEU A 56 -1.10 13.08 2.30
C LEU A 56 -2.33 13.99 2.25
N ARG A 57 -3.49 13.48 2.65
CA ARG A 57 -4.73 14.27 2.72
C ARG A 57 -4.77 15.13 3.99
N VAL A 58 -4.49 14.54 5.13
CA VAL A 58 -4.53 15.23 6.44
C VAL A 58 -3.53 16.38 6.48
N PHE A 59 -2.33 16.16 5.94
CA PHE A 59 -1.27 17.17 5.94
C PHE A 59 -1.14 17.92 4.61
N SER A 60 -2.19 17.96 3.81
CA SER A 60 -2.18 18.54 2.47
C SER A 60 -1.70 19.99 2.42
N GLN A 61 -2.01 20.80 3.44
CA GLN A 61 -1.55 22.19 3.54
C GLN A 61 -0.05 22.34 3.70
N PHE A 62 0.66 21.29 4.12
CA PHE A 62 2.11 21.29 4.34
C PHE A 62 2.90 20.60 3.23
N LEU A 63 2.21 20.05 2.22
CA LEU A 63 2.81 19.24 1.16
C LEU A 63 2.48 19.83 -0.22
N PRO A 64 3.38 19.66 -1.22
CA PRO A 64 3.12 20.10 -2.59
C PRO A 64 1.90 19.39 -3.19
N GLY A 65 0.80 20.14 -3.45
CA GLY A 65 -0.49 19.58 -3.83
C GLY A 65 -0.48 18.77 -5.14
N GLY A 66 0.20 19.27 -6.18
CA GLY A 66 0.27 18.58 -7.47
C GLY A 66 1.02 17.25 -7.39
N LYS A 67 2.13 17.21 -6.68
CA LYS A 67 2.92 16.00 -6.45
C LYS A 67 2.17 15.01 -5.55
N SER A 68 1.53 15.51 -4.50
CA SER A 68 0.70 14.71 -3.61
C SER A 68 -0.44 13.99 -4.37
N ARG A 69 -1.13 14.70 -5.26
CA ARG A 69 -2.17 14.09 -6.11
C ARG A 69 -1.62 13.02 -7.04
N ARG A 70 -0.45 13.26 -7.62
CA ARG A 70 0.22 12.29 -8.51
C ARG A 70 0.60 11.01 -7.76
N VAL A 71 1.18 11.16 -6.57
CA VAL A 71 1.52 10.02 -5.70
C VAL A 71 0.27 9.23 -5.33
N ARG A 72 -0.80 9.90 -4.89
CA ARG A 72 -2.06 9.23 -4.54
C ARG A 72 -2.69 8.49 -5.73
N ARG A 73 -2.55 9.01 -6.94
CA ARG A 73 -3.03 8.33 -8.16
C ARG A 73 -2.27 7.02 -8.39
N GLN A 74 -0.94 7.05 -8.31
CA GLN A 74 -0.12 5.85 -8.45
C GLN A 74 -0.45 4.80 -7.38
N LEU A 75 -0.68 5.24 -6.15
CA LEU A 75 -1.09 4.34 -5.06
C LEU A 75 -2.48 3.74 -5.27
N ARG A 76 -3.39 4.49 -5.87
CA ARG A 76 -4.72 3.99 -6.21
C ARG A 76 -4.63 2.85 -7.22
N ASP A 77 -3.78 2.97 -8.23
CA ASP A 77 -3.58 1.91 -9.23
C ASP A 77 -3.08 0.62 -8.56
N VAL A 78 -2.15 0.72 -7.63
CA VAL A 78 -1.67 -0.44 -6.84
C VAL A 78 -2.79 -1.01 -5.94
N MET A 79 -3.58 -0.14 -5.32
CA MET A 79 -4.73 -0.58 -4.49
C MET A 79 -5.77 -1.32 -5.30
N ASP A 80 -6.04 -0.91 -6.53
CA ASP A 80 -6.99 -1.60 -7.43
C ASP A 80 -6.49 -3.00 -7.77
N LEU A 81 -5.19 -3.16 -8.01
CA LEU A 81 -4.58 -4.48 -8.23
C LEU A 81 -4.67 -5.37 -6.97
N ALA A 82 -4.43 -4.79 -5.80
CA ALA A 82 -4.54 -5.52 -4.53
C ALA A 82 -6.00 -5.90 -4.21
N ALA A 83 -6.96 -5.03 -4.55
CA ALA A 83 -8.39 -5.33 -4.41
C ALA A 83 -8.81 -6.51 -5.29
N ALA A 84 -8.30 -6.59 -6.51
CA ALA A 84 -8.59 -7.71 -7.41
C ALA A 84 -8.18 -9.06 -6.84
N VAL A 85 -7.06 -9.13 -6.12
CA VAL A 85 -6.63 -10.34 -5.40
C VAL A 85 -7.58 -10.62 -4.23
N ARG A 86 -7.87 -9.61 -3.43
CA ARG A 86 -8.72 -9.76 -2.24
C ARG A 86 -10.14 -10.21 -2.60
N ASP A 87 -10.71 -9.70 -3.68
CA ASP A 87 -12.04 -10.08 -4.13
C ASP A 87 -12.11 -11.57 -4.47
N ARG A 88 -11.07 -12.13 -5.10
CA ARG A 88 -10.97 -13.56 -5.39
C ARG A 88 -10.77 -14.40 -4.13
N ASP A 89 -10.01 -13.91 -3.17
CA ASP A 89 -9.87 -14.57 -1.87
C ASP A 89 -11.21 -14.67 -1.16
N ILE A 90 -11.98 -13.59 -1.12
CA ILE A 90 -13.32 -13.57 -0.53
C ILE A 90 -14.26 -14.54 -1.27
N ALA A 91 -14.23 -14.54 -2.61
CA ALA A 91 -15.05 -15.45 -3.40
C ALA A 91 -14.71 -16.93 -3.09
N LEU A 92 -13.42 -17.26 -2.96
CA LEU A 92 -12.97 -18.61 -2.60
C LEU A 92 -13.41 -19.00 -1.19
N GLU A 93 -13.30 -18.08 -0.21
CA GLU A 93 -13.79 -18.26 1.15
C GLU A 93 -15.30 -18.56 1.17
N LEU A 94 -16.10 -17.80 0.40
CA LEU A 94 -17.55 -18.01 0.27
C LEU A 94 -17.89 -19.37 -0.32
N LEU A 95 -17.15 -19.83 -1.34
CA LEU A 95 -17.33 -21.17 -1.90
C LEU A 95 -17.04 -22.26 -0.86
N GLN A 96 -16.00 -22.06 -0.07
CA GLN A 96 -15.63 -23.00 1.00
C GLN A 96 -16.73 -23.06 2.07
N GLU A 97 -17.26 -21.92 2.51
CA GLU A 97 -18.37 -21.85 3.45
C GLU A 97 -19.64 -22.52 2.91
N ALA A 98 -19.91 -22.34 1.62
CA ALA A 98 -21.03 -23.00 0.94
C ALA A 98 -20.78 -24.49 0.62
N ARG A 99 -19.65 -25.05 1.06
CA ARG A 99 -19.23 -26.44 0.83
C ARG A 99 -19.15 -26.81 -0.65
N VAL A 100 -18.83 -25.86 -1.50
CA VAL A 100 -18.53 -26.13 -2.91
C VAL A 100 -17.19 -26.87 -3.00
N PRO A 101 -17.12 -28.02 -3.71
CA PRO A 101 -15.87 -28.78 -3.80
C PRO A 101 -14.72 -27.93 -4.36
N ALA A 102 -13.54 -28.05 -3.74
CA ALA A 102 -12.32 -27.33 -4.19
C ALA A 102 -11.93 -27.68 -5.64
N ARG A 103 -12.31 -28.88 -6.10
CA ARG A 103 -12.11 -29.37 -7.48
C ARG A 103 -13.18 -28.89 -8.48
N SER A 104 -14.20 -28.14 -8.05
CA SER A 104 -15.19 -27.61 -8.96
C SER A 104 -14.57 -26.70 -10.02
N LEU A 105 -15.20 -26.60 -11.19
CA LEU A 105 -14.77 -25.71 -12.27
C LEU A 105 -14.75 -24.25 -11.81
N LEU A 106 -15.75 -23.86 -11.02
CA LEU A 106 -15.84 -22.50 -10.48
C LEU A 106 -14.67 -22.18 -9.55
N ALA A 107 -14.36 -23.06 -8.58
CA ALA A 107 -13.25 -22.86 -7.67
C ALA A 107 -11.90 -22.85 -8.42
N ALA A 108 -11.73 -23.73 -9.38
CA ALA A 108 -10.52 -23.77 -10.22
C ALA A 108 -10.37 -22.48 -11.05
N SER A 109 -11.45 -21.95 -11.61
CA SER A 109 -11.44 -20.70 -12.35
C SER A 109 -11.07 -19.52 -11.45
N LEU A 110 -11.66 -19.42 -10.26
CA LEU A 110 -11.33 -18.36 -9.30
C LEU A 110 -9.87 -18.42 -8.82
N ARG A 111 -9.31 -19.61 -8.61
CA ARG A 111 -7.89 -19.76 -8.27
C ARG A 111 -6.98 -19.26 -9.38
N ARG A 112 -7.30 -19.57 -10.64
CA ARG A 112 -6.53 -19.06 -11.79
C ARG A 112 -6.62 -17.54 -11.90
N GLU A 113 -7.80 -16.97 -11.72
CA GLU A 113 -8.01 -15.53 -11.74
C GLU A 113 -7.25 -14.84 -10.60
N ARG A 114 -7.28 -15.44 -9.38
CA ARG A 114 -6.52 -14.95 -8.24
C ARG A 114 -5.02 -14.93 -8.53
N GLN A 115 -4.49 -16.01 -9.07
CA GLN A 115 -3.07 -16.11 -9.42
C GLN A 115 -2.68 -15.07 -10.46
N ALA A 116 -3.48 -14.85 -11.49
CA ALA A 116 -3.23 -13.82 -12.49
C ALA A 116 -3.26 -12.42 -11.89
N ALA A 117 -4.21 -12.15 -10.98
CA ALA A 117 -4.29 -10.87 -10.27
C ALA A 117 -3.06 -10.64 -9.36
N GLU A 118 -2.62 -11.68 -8.65
CA GLU A 118 -1.42 -11.62 -7.80
C GLU A 118 -0.16 -11.33 -8.62
N GLN A 119 0.00 -11.96 -9.76
CA GLN A 119 1.14 -11.71 -10.66
C GLN A 119 1.18 -10.26 -11.15
N LYS A 120 0.03 -9.67 -11.47
CA LYS A 120 -0.05 -8.25 -11.85
C LYS A 120 0.35 -7.34 -10.69
N LEU A 121 -0.09 -7.65 -9.47
CA LEU A 121 0.27 -6.90 -8.28
C LEU A 121 1.77 -6.99 -7.98
N ILE A 122 2.35 -8.20 -8.03
CA ILE A 122 3.78 -8.42 -7.84
C ILE A 122 4.59 -7.62 -8.88
N ALA A 123 4.19 -7.65 -10.13
CA ALA A 123 4.84 -6.90 -11.20
C ALA A 123 4.78 -5.38 -10.96
N ALA A 124 3.65 -4.86 -10.49
CA ALA A 124 3.52 -3.45 -10.14
C ALA A 124 4.40 -3.06 -8.95
N ALA A 125 4.45 -3.89 -7.91
CA ALA A 125 5.31 -3.69 -6.75
C ALA A 125 6.80 -3.70 -7.13
N ARG A 126 7.21 -4.63 -7.99
CA ARG A 126 8.58 -4.68 -8.52
C ARG A 126 8.95 -3.43 -9.31
N ARG A 127 8.06 -2.94 -10.17
CA ARG A 127 8.31 -1.71 -10.95
C ARG A 127 8.49 -0.51 -10.04
N LEU A 128 7.70 -0.37 -8.99
CA LEU A 128 7.89 0.68 -8.00
C LEU A 128 9.24 0.56 -7.30
N GLY A 129 9.59 -0.62 -6.82
CA GLY A 129 10.85 -0.88 -6.13
C GLY A 129 12.08 -0.59 -6.99
N GLN A 130 12.06 -1.00 -8.26
CA GLN A 130 13.16 -0.76 -9.21
C GLN A 130 13.40 0.72 -9.52
N ARG A 131 12.36 1.55 -9.44
CA ARG A 131 12.44 2.99 -9.68
C ARG A 131 12.80 3.81 -8.45
N ASP A 132 13.11 3.16 -7.34
CA ASP A 132 13.37 3.81 -6.05
C ASP A 132 12.34 4.91 -5.74
N PHE A 133 11.06 4.52 -5.79
CA PHE A 133 9.95 5.46 -5.64
C PHE A 133 10.00 6.22 -4.32
N SER A 134 10.47 5.60 -3.26
CA SER A 134 10.57 6.19 -1.93
C SER A 134 11.47 7.43 -1.94
N ARG A 135 12.65 7.32 -2.54
CA ARG A 135 13.57 8.44 -2.70
C ARG A 135 12.97 9.56 -3.55
N LYS A 136 12.38 9.19 -4.68
CA LYS A 136 11.74 10.12 -5.61
C LYS A 136 10.59 10.88 -4.95
N TRP A 137 9.74 10.17 -4.20
CA TRP A 137 8.60 10.79 -3.53
C TRP A 137 9.03 11.65 -2.34
N ARG A 138 10.10 11.32 -1.64
CA ARG A 138 10.69 12.21 -0.62
C ARG A 138 11.04 13.56 -1.21
N VAL A 139 11.68 13.57 -2.38
CA VAL A 139 12.02 14.82 -3.07
C VAL A 139 10.76 15.55 -3.52
N TRP A 140 9.82 14.86 -4.15
CA TRP A 140 8.58 15.45 -4.64
C TRP A 140 7.73 16.08 -3.53
N LEU A 141 7.66 15.43 -2.39
CA LEU A 141 6.86 15.84 -1.24
C LEU A 141 7.62 16.72 -0.25
N ARG A 142 8.91 16.95 -0.51
CA ARG A 142 9.81 17.74 0.36
C ARG A 142 9.85 17.20 1.79
N LEU A 143 9.94 15.91 1.92
CA LEU A 143 10.02 15.20 3.21
C LEU A 143 11.42 15.17 3.78
#